data_0bab3c2bafcaf4718947beea97e7e58a
#
_entry.id   0bab3c2bafcaf4718947beea97e7e58a
#
_cell.length_a   1.000
_cell.length_b   1.000
_cell.length_c   1.000
_cell.angle_alpha   90.00
_cell.angle_beta   90.00
_cell.angle_gamma   90.00
#
_symmetry.space_group_name_H-M   'P 1'
#
loop_
_entity.id
_entity.type
_entity.pdbx_description
1 polymer ?
#
loop_
_entity_poly.entity_id
_entity_poly.type
_entity_poly.pdbx_seq_one_letter_code
_entity_poly.pdbx_strand_id
1 'polypeptide(L)'
;PPKPAPYDDKLARLSEILGAVQYLRTLCPSSGPEDWRKSMSDLLAADTASEPERRQRMTAAFNRGYRSFAAIHTSCTRAAIMAEENYRNEGATLAQEIASRFGN
;
A
#
# COMPACT_ATOMS: atom_id res chain seq x y z
N PRO A 1 14.50 14.28 -17.27
CA PRO A 1 13.78 13.24 -16.55
C PRO A 1 13.20 13.76 -15.23
N PRO A 2 12.00 13.33 -14.86
CA PRO A 2 11.40 13.79 -13.61
C PRO A 2 12.21 13.28 -12.42
N LYS A 3 12.43 14.16 -11.47
CA LYS A 3 13.09 13.77 -10.22
C LYS A 3 12.11 13.07 -9.32
N PRO A 4 12.53 11.98 -8.64
CA PRO A 4 11.67 11.37 -7.63
C PRO A 4 11.44 12.35 -6.48
N ALA A 5 10.25 12.27 -5.88
CA ALA A 5 9.95 13.07 -4.70
C ALA A 5 10.77 12.54 -3.52
N PRO A 6 11.11 13.40 -2.54
CA PRO A 6 11.91 12.96 -1.39
C PRO A 6 11.26 11.84 -0.57
N TYR A 7 9.95 11.67 -0.70
CA TYR A 7 9.21 10.63 0.01
C TYR A 7 8.87 9.43 -0.87
N ASP A 8 9.46 9.31 -2.06
CA ASP A 8 9.12 8.22 -2.99
C ASP A 8 9.39 6.83 -2.42
N ASP A 9 10.43 6.67 -1.60
CA ASP A 9 10.67 5.38 -0.96
C ASP A 9 9.52 4.99 -0.03
N LYS A 10 9.03 5.95 0.74
CA LYS A 10 7.89 5.71 1.63
C LYS A 10 6.61 5.45 0.83
N LEU A 11 6.44 6.16 -0.27
CA LEU A 11 5.28 6.00 -1.15
C LEU A 11 5.30 4.62 -1.82
N ALA A 12 6.48 4.16 -2.26
CA ALA A 12 6.64 2.82 -2.83
C ALA A 12 6.34 1.74 -1.78
N ARG A 13 6.80 1.92 -0.56
CA ARG A 13 6.49 0.99 0.53
C ARG A 13 4.99 0.98 0.83
N LEU A 14 4.35 2.15 0.83
CA LEU A 14 2.90 2.24 1.02
C LEU A 14 2.15 1.49 -0.09
N SER A 15 2.58 1.64 -1.34
CA SER A 15 1.99 0.91 -2.47
C SER A 15 2.13 -0.60 -2.29
N GLU A 16 3.31 -1.06 -1.88
CA GLU A 16 3.57 -2.48 -1.63
C GLU A 16 2.66 -3.03 -0.54
N ILE A 17 2.50 -2.26 0.54
CA ILE A 17 1.60 -2.60 1.64
C ILE A 17 0.15 -2.69 1.14
N LEU A 18 -0.27 -1.75 0.30
CA LEU A 18 -1.61 -1.77 -0.28
C LEU A 18 -1.85 -3.03 -1.10
N GLY A 19 -0.86 -3.45 -1.88
CA GLY A 19 -0.95 -4.68 -2.66
C GLY A 19 -1.11 -5.90 -1.76
N ALA A 20 -0.29 -6.00 -0.71
CA ALA A 20 -0.37 -7.08 0.26
C ALA A 20 -1.72 -7.11 0.96
N VAL A 21 -2.19 -5.97 1.43
CA VAL A 21 -3.47 -5.84 2.11
C VAL A 21 -4.62 -6.20 1.18
N GLN A 22 -4.55 -5.75 -0.08
CA GLN A 22 -5.58 -6.08 -1.07
C GLN A 22 -5.70 -7.60 -1.23
N TYR A 23 -4.58 -8.30 -1.36
CA TYR A 23 -4.60 -9.76 -1.46
C TYR A 23 -5.17 -10.39 -0.18
N LEU A 24 -4.65 -9.98 0.98
CA LEU A 24 -5.05 -10.57 2.26
C LEU A 24 -6.54 -10.35 2.55
N ARG A 25 -7.10 -9.24 2.11
CA ARG A 25 -8.53 -8.97 2.26
C ARG A 25 -9.40 -9.88 1.37
N THR A 26 -8.89 -10.29 0.21
CA THR A 26 -9.61 -11.29 -0.59
C THR A 26 -9.57 -12.65 0.06
N LEU A 27 -8.50 -12.93 0.79
CA LEU A 27 -8.31 -14.20 1.48
C LEU A 27 -9.12 -14.27 2.78
N CYS A 28 -9.18 -13.13 3.51
CA CYS A 28 -9.87 -13.01 4.80
C CYS A 28 -10.91 -11.87 4.70
N PRO A 29 -12.14 -12.18 4.21
CA PRO A 29 -13.10 -11.14 3.85
C PRO A 29 -13.55 -10.20 4.97
N SER A 30 -13.42 -10.62 6.22
CA SER A 30 -13.86 -9.81 7.36
C SER A 30 -12.76 -8.93 7.96
N SER A 31 -11.62 -8.82 7.32
CA SER A 31 -10.48 -8.09 7.86
C SER A 31 -10.58 -6.58 7.61
N GLY A 32 -10.52 -5.80 8.68
CA GLY A 32 -10.31 -4.37 8.66
C GLY A 32 -11.34 -3.50 7.94
N PRO A 33 -11.28 -2.19 8.17
CA PRO A 33 -12.21 -1.25 7.53
C PRO A 33 -11.88 -1.02 6.07
N GLU A 34 -12.92 -0.93 5.24
CA GLU A 34 -12.83 -0.67 3.82
C GLU A 34 -12.27 0.72 3.52
N ASP A 35 -12.61 1.68 4.39
CA ASP A 35 -12.22 3.08 4.20
C ASP A 35 -10.71 3.28 4.17
N TRP A 36 -9.96 2.48 4.95
CA TRP A 36 -8.51 2.59 4.97
C TRP A 36 -7.90 2.37 3.59
N ARG A 37 -8.30 1.29 2.92
CA ARG A 37 -7.78 0.94 1.60
C ARG A 37 -8.10 2.03 0.58
N LYS A 38 -9.33 2.52 0.61
CA LYS A 38 -9.75 3.57 -0.30
C LYS A 38 -8.95 4.85 -0.07
N SER A 39 -8.77 5.25 1.17
CA SER A 39 -8.00 6.45 1.52
C SER A 39 -6.56 6.36 1.03
N MET A 40 -5.92 5.21 1.22
CA MET A 40 -4.54 5.01 0.79
C MET A 40 -4.43 5.00 -0.74
N SER A 41 -5.38 4.36 -1.42
CA SER A 41 -5.41 4.34 -2.89
C SER A 41 -5.61 5.74 -3.46
N ASP A 42 -6.49 6.53 -2.86
CA ASP A 42 -6.76 7.90 -3.28
C ASP A 42 -5.51 8.78 -3.09
N LEU A 43 -4.79 8.59 -1.99
CA LEU A 43 -3.55 9.30 -1.73
C LEU A 43 -2.52 9.03 -2.83
N LEU A 44 -2.32 7.76 -3.17
CA LEU A 44 -1.37 7.37 -4.21
C LEU A 44 -1.77 7.94 -5.57
N ALA A 45 -3.05 7.84 -5.91
CA ALA A 45 -3.53 8.35 -7.18
C ALA A 45 -3.34 9.86 -7.29
N ALA A 46 -3.65 10.59 -6.23
CA ALA A 46 -3.49 12.05 -6.21
C ALA A 46 -2.03 12.45 -6.34
N ASP A 47 -1.15 11.74 -5.64
CA ASP A 47 0.28 12.09 -5.62
C ASP A 47 0.98 11.82 -6.95
N THR A 48 0.46 10.89 -7.75
CA THR A 48 1.09 10.51 -9.03
C THR A 48 0.25 10.89 -10.25
N ALA A 49 -0.78 11.72 -10.07
CA ALA A 49 -1.79 11.98 -11.10
C ALA A 49 -1.22 12.46 -12.44
N SER A 50 -0.19 13.31 -12.41
CA SER A 50 0.40 13.86 -13.62
C SER A 50 1.81 13.35 -13.89
N GLU A 51 2.19 12.24 -13.27
CA GLU A 51 3.56 11.73 -13.37
C GLU A 51 3.55 10.24 -13.70
N PRO A 52 3.45 9.90 -15.00
CA PRO A 52 3.29 8.51 -15.43
C PRO A 52 4.39 7.57 -14.95
N GLU A 53 5.65 8.01 -14.91
CA GLU A 53 6.76 7.17 -14.47
C GLU A 53 6.67 6.83 -12.99
N ARG A 54 6.30 7.81 -12.17
CA ARG A 54 6.09 7.57 -10.74
C ARG A 54 4.92 6.62 -10.55
N ARG A 55 3.84 6.82 -11.31
CA ARG A 55 2.67 5.94 -11.24
C ARG A 55 3.05 4.50 -11.60
N GLN A 56 3.86 4.30 -12.64
CA GLN A 56 4.32 2.97 -13.02
C GLN A 56 5.12 2.30 -11.90
N ARG A 57 5.99 3.05 -11.25
CA ARG A 57 6.78 2.51 -10.13
C ARG A 57 5.88 2.12 -8.95
N MET A 58 4.88 2.93 -8.66
CA MET A 58 3.95 2.62 -7.57
C MET A 58 3.07 1.43 -7.91
N THR A 59 2.64 1.31 -9.16
CA THR A 59 1.89 0.14 -9.64
C THR A 59 2.75 -1.12 -9.54
N ALA A 60 4.02 -1.04 -9.92
CA ALA A 60 4.93 -2.19 -9.81
C ALA A 60 5.13 -2.59 -8.35
N ALA A 61 5.24 -1.62 -7.45
CA ALA A 61 5.35 -1.89 -6.02
C ALA A 61 4.09 -2.56 -5.46
N PHE A 62 2.92 -2.08 -5.86
CA PHE A 62 1.64 -2.68 -5.49
C PHE A 62 1.59 -4.15 -5.93
N ASN A 63 1.91 -4.40 -7.20
CA ASN A 63 1.89 -5.76 -7.75
C ASN A 63 2.89 -6.66 -7.04
N ARG A 64 4.04 -6.14 -6.67
CA ARG A 64 5.05 -6.89 -5.93
C ARG A 64 4.53 -7.32 -4.57
N GLY A 65 3.89 -6.40 -3.84
CA GLY A 65 3.29 -6.71 -2.55
C GLY A 65 2.19 -7.76 -2.64
N TYR A 66 1.31 -7.59 -3.62
CA TYR A 66 0.23 -8.56 -3.88
C TYR A 66 0.79 -9.95 -4.13
N ARG A 67 1.75 -10.07 -5.07
CA ARG A 67 2.31 -11.36 -5.46
C ARG A 67 3.13 -12.00 -4.37
N SER A 68 3.86 -11.22 -3.59
CA SER A 68 4.67 -11.74 -2.49
C SER A 68 3.81 -12.43 -1.46
N PHE A 69 2.67 -11.83 -1.12
CA PHE A 69 1.78 -12.42 -0.12
C PHE A 69 0.94 -13.55 -0.69
N ALA A 70 0.56 -13.46 -1.96
CA ALA A 70 -0.13 -14.57 -2.63
C ALA A 70 0.74 -15.83 -2.69
N ALA A 71 2.06 -15.67 -2.78
CA ALA A 71 2.99 -16.80 -2.79
C ALA A 71 3.12 -17.48 -1.42
N ILE A 72 2.89 -16.74 -0.33
CA ILE A 72 3.09 -17.23 1.02
C ILE A 72 1.79 -17.71 1.67
N HIS A 73 0.72 -16.94 1.50
CA HIS A 73 -0.56 -17.20 2.17
C HIS A 73 -1.58 -17.71 1.16
N THR A 74 -2.03 -18.95 1.34
CA THR A 74 -3.00 -19.59 0.44
C THR A 74 -4.35 -19.81 1.10
N SER A 75 -4.47 -19.57 2.41
CA SER A 75 -5.73 -19.66 3.14
C SER A 75 -5.75 -18.62 4.25
N CYS A 76 -6.96 -18.30 4.73
CA CYS A 76 -7.11 -17.34 5.81
C CYS A 76 -6.72 -17.99 7.14
N THR A 77 -5.45 -17.84 7.50
CA THR A 77 -4.90 -18.32 8.75
C THR A 77 -4.78 -17.17 9.74
N ARG A 78 -4.50 -17.50 10.99
CA ARG A 78 -4.18 -16.48 12.00
C ARG A 78 -2.98 -15.64 11.58
N ALA A 79 -1.97 -16.27 10.97
CA ALA A 79 -0.80 -15.56 10.47
C ALA A 79 -1.19 -14.56 9.37
N ALA A 80 -2.09 -14.93 8.46
CA ALA A 80 -2.57 -14.04 7.42
C ALA A 80 -3.34 -12.85 8.01
N ILE A 81 -4.18 -13.09 9.00
CA ILE A 81 -4.92 -12.04 9.68
C ILE A 81 -3.97 -11.06 10.37
N MET A 82 -2.98 -11.58 11.07
CA MET A 82 -1.98 -10.74 11.75
C MET A 82 -1.12 -9.96 10.77
N ALA A 83 -0.76 -10.55 9.65
CA ALA A 83 0.01 -9.88 8.61
C ALA A 83 -0.78 -8.69 8.05
N GLU A 84 -2.07 -8.88 7.76
CA GLU A 84 -2.93 -7.80 7.26
C GLU A 84 -3.00 -6.66 8.28
N GLU A 85 -3.23 -6.98 9.54
CA GLU A 85 -3.32 -5.98 10.61
C GLU A 85 -2.02 -5.20 10.76
N ASN A 86 -0.88 -5.89 10.77
CA ASN A 86 0.44 -5.25 10.90
C ASN A 86 0.72 -4.34 9.71
N TYR A 87 0.41 -4.78 8.49
CA TYR A 87 0.63 -3.98 7.31
C TYR A 87 -0.30 -2.78 7.24
N ARG A 88 -1.54 -2.95 7.67
CA ARG A 88 -2.47 -1.84 7.75
C ARG A 88 -1.96 -0.76 8.70
N ASN A 89 -1.42 -1.16 9.84
CA ASN A 89 -0.85 -0.23 10.81
C ASN A 89 0.39 0.47 10.27
N GLU A 90 1.27 -0.26 9.60
CA GLU A 90 2.46 0.33 8.98
C GLU A 90 2.06 1.32 7.89
N GLY A 91 1.07 0.96 7.07
CA GLY A 91 0.57 1.83 6.01
C GLY A 91 0.00 3.14 6.55
N ALA A 92 -0.77 3.07 7.64
CA ALA A 92 -1.33 4.26 8.27
C ALA A 92 -0.22 5.18 8.80
N THR A 93 0.83 4.59 9.38
CA THR A 93 1.98 5.37 9.87
C THR A 93 2.72 6.05 8.72
N LEU A 94 2.98 5.32 7.64
CA LEU A 94 3.65 5.88 6.47
C LEU A 94 2.85 7.02 5.83
N ALA A 95 1.53 6.84 5.71
CA ALA A 95 0.66 7.87 5.16
C ALA A 95 0.70 9.13 6.01
N GLN A 96 0.68 8.97 7.33
CA GLN A 96 0.76 10.10 8.25
C GLN A 96 2.10 10.81 8.16
N GLU A 97 3.20 10.06 8.04
CA GLU A 97 4.53 10.64 7.89
C GLU A 97 4.64 11.45 6.59
N ILE A 98 4.14 10.90 5.50
CA ILE A 98 4.14 11.59 4.21
C ILE A 98 3.33 12.88 4.31
N ALA A 99 2.13 12.80 4.85
CA ALA A 99 1.24 13.97 4.97
C ALA A 99 1.84 15.05 5.86
N SER A 100 2.42 14.67 7.00
CA SER A 100 2.93 15.66 7.97
C SER A 100 4.21 16.33 7.52
N ARG A 101 5.05 15.66 6.73
CA ARG A 101 6.34 16.20 6.31
C ARG A 101 6.29 16.88 4.93
N PHE A 102 5.41 16.41 4.05
CA PHE A 102 5.40 16.82 2.65
C PHE A 102 4.02 17.23 2.16
N GLY A 103 3.02 17.14 2.99
CA GLY A 103 1.62 17.23 2.62
C GLY A 103 1.05 18.63 2.45
N ASN A 104 1.89 19.64 2.48
CA ASN A 104 1.38 20.98 2.22
C ASN A 104 1.54 21.35 0.78
#